data_c447b009e7089c01e5a22e1ea56a1ccd
#
_entry.id   c447b009e7089c01e5a22e1ea56a1ccd
#
_cell.length_a   1.000
_cell.length_b   1.000
_cell.length_c   1.000
_cell.angle_alpha   90.00
_cell.angle_beta   90.00
_cell.angle_gamma   90.00
#
_symmetry.space_group_name_H-M   'P 1'
#
loop_
_entity.id
_entity.type
_entity.pdbx_description
1 polymer ?
#
loop_
_entity_poly.entity_id
_entity_poly.type
_entity_poly.pdbx_seq_one_letter_code
_entity_poly.pdbx_strand_id
1 'polypeptide(L)'
;RESPQNFKRISGPDANACVACHNLPRIGGGGDNSNNVFGLASDIDFATLEGSVGSEDDSSSVLDITNERNTIGVFGSGLVELLSREITSDLLNIVEKSKKLSIEENKVIKAELESKGINYGYIEVHPNGFVDRSNVDGIDSDLVLRPFIQKGVIGTLRDFSNISMNHHHGMQ
;
A
#
# COMPACT_ATOMS: atom_id res chain seq x y z
N ARG A 1 10.71 -17.78 20.24
CA ARG A 1 9.91 -16.91 19.37
C ARG A 1 8.97 -16.12 20.25
N GLU A 2 9.15 -14.83 20.35
CA GLU A 2 8.23 -13.98 21.09
C GLU A 2 6.95 -13.84 20.25
N SER A 3 5.79 -13.89 20.89
CA SER A 3 4.52 -13.60 20.23
C SER A 3 4.59 -12.19 19.62
N PRO A 4 3.95 -11.96 18.47
CA PRO A 4 3.94 -10.64 17.87
C PRO A 4 3.42 -9.64 18.89
N GLN A 5 4.23 -8.63 19.17
CA GLN A 5 3.94 -7.66 20.23
C GLN A 5 2.82 -6.68 19.87
N ASN A 6 2.24 -6.81 18.69
CA ASN A 6 1.29 -5.84 18.18
C ASN A 6 -0.13 -6.40 18.14
N PHE A 7 -0.65 -6.74 19.32
CA PHE A 7 -2.04 -7.13 19.51
C PHE A 7 -3.07 -6.02 19.20
N LYS A 8 -2.61 -4.83 18.90
CA LYS A 8 -3.46 -3.72 18.48
C LYS A 8 -3.93 -3.84 17.03
N ARG A 9 -3.49 -4.87 16.33
CA ARG A 9 -3.86 -5.11 14.94
C ARG A 9 -4.33 -6.54 14.78
N ILE A 10 -5.63 -6.70 14.65
CA ILE A 10 -6.19 -8.00 14.30
C ILE A 10 -6.09 -8.13 12.78
N SER A 11 -5.21 -8.98 12.32
CA SER A 11 -5.23 -9.45 10.95
C SER A 11 -5.48 -10.95 11.02
N GLY A 12 -6.58 -11.42 10.49
CA GLY A 12 -6.95 -12.81 10.25
C GLY A 12 -6.30 -13.92 11.08
N PRO A 13 -6.67 -15.16 10.91
CA PRO A 13 -6.01 -16.26 11.59
C PRO A 13 -4.54 -16.36 11.17
N ASP A 14 -3.68 -16.65 12.11
CA ASP A 14 -2.27 -16.97 11.84
C ASP A 14 -2.18 -18.11 10.83
N ALA A 15 -1.49 -17.86 9.74
CA ALA A 15 -1.27 -18.85 8.71
C ALA A 15 0.18 -19.31 8.69
N ASN A 16 0.40 -20.59 8.43
CA ASN A 16 1.76 -21.15 8.30
C ASN A 16 2.37 -20.90 6.93
N ALA A 17 1.56 -20.54 5.94
CA ALA A 17 2.01 -20.27 4.58
C ALA A 17 1.01 -19.40 3.84
N CYS A 18 1.49 -18.58 2.89
CA CYS A 18 0.66 -17.73 2.05
C CYS A 18 -0.44 -18.50 1.31
N VAL A 19 -0.16 -19.76 0.93
CA VAL A 19 -1.11 -20.65 0.24
C VAL A 19 -2.33 -21.01 1.09
N ALA A 20 -2.27 -20.88 2.39
CA ALA A 20 -3.44 -21.14 3.25
C ALA A 20 -4.60 -20.19 2.93
N CYS A 21 -4.30 -18.94 2.49
CA CYS A 21 -5.29 -17.95 2.12
C CYS A 21 -5.28 -17.62 0.62
N HIS A 22 -4.14 -17.75 -0.07
CA HIS A 22 -3.99 -17.45 -1.50
C HIS A 22 -3.98 -18.74 -2.33
N ASN A 23 -5.15 -19.37 -2.51
CA ASN A 23 -5.23 -20.73 -3.07
C ASN A 23 -6.28 -20.96 -4.17
N LEU A 24 -7.16 -20.01 -4.45
CA LEU A 24 -8.22 -20.16 -5.46
C LEU A 24 -7.97 -19.32 -6.71
N PRO A 25 -8.13 -19.87 -7.90
CA PRO A 25 -8.44 -21.28 -8.23
C PRO A 25 -7.23 -22.21 -8.10
N ARG A 26 -6.06 -21.66 -7.74
CA ARG A 26 -4.81 -22.40 -7.50
C ARG A 26 -3.86 -21.56 -6.65
N ILE A 27 -2.74 -22.14 -6.23
CA ILE A 27 -1.69 -21.47 -5.44
C ILE A 27 -1.34 -20.10 -6.05
N GLY A 28 -1.40 -19.06 -5.22
CA GLY A 28 -1.20 -17.66 -5.62
C GLY A 28 -2.49 -16.95 -6.07
N GLY A 29 -3.62 -17.63 -6.03
CA GLY A 29 -4.94 -17.04 -6.29
C GLY A 29 -5.49 -16.23 -5.13
N GLY A 30 -6.80 -15.97 -5.19
CA GLY A 30 -7.54 -15.38 -4.09
C GLY A 30 -7.92 -16.39 -3.01
N GLY A 31 -8.69 -15.97 -2.05
CA GLY A 31 -9.37 -16.82 -1.07
C GLY A 31 -10.87 -16.87 -1.33
N ASP A 32 -11.53 -17.88 -0.76
CA ASP A 32 -12.97 -18.09 -0.84
C ASP A 32 -13.74 -17.47 0.33
N ASN A 33 -13.04 -17.04 1.36
CA ASN A 33 -13.60 -16.44 2.56
C ASN A 33 -12.96 -15.10 2.89
N SER A 34 -13.70 -14.26 3.60
CA SER A 34 -13.16 -13.09 4.28
C SER A 34 -12.30 -13.53 5.46
N ASN A 35 -11.00 -13.68 5.22
CA ASN A 35 -10.09 -14.17 6.25
C ASN A 35 -9.31 -13.07 6.97
N ASN A 36 -9.37 -11.85 6.46
CA ASN A 36 -8.64 -10.72 7.02
C ASN A 36 -9.60 -9.73 7.66
N VAL A 37 -9.49 -9.64 8.96
CA VAL A 37 -10.20 -8.64 9.76
C VAL A 37 -9.18 -7.60 10.20
N PHE A 38 -9.38 -6.36 9.79
CA PHE A 38 -8.52 -5.25 10.16
C PHE A 38 -9.24 -4.34 11.15
N GLY A 39 -8.75 -4.28 12.38
CA GLY A 39 -9.20 -3.32 13.37
C GLY A 39 -8.30 -2.09 13.41
N LEU A 40 -8.87 -0.96 13.82
CA LEU A 40 -8.09 0.23 14.15
C LEU A 40 -7.40 0.00 15.50
N ALA A 41 -6.09 0.10 15.51
CA ALA A 41 -5.29 -0.18 16.70
C ALA A 41 -5.58 0.77 17.87
N SER A 42 -6.13 1.95 17.60
CA SER A 42 -6.53 2.93 18.61
C SER A 42 -7.80 2.56 19.37
N ASP A 43 -8.64 1.71 18.77
CA ASP A 43 -9.97 1.41 19.28
C ASP A 43 -10.04 0.04 19.97
N ILE A 44 -8.90 -0.67 20.03
CA ILE A 44 -8.80 -2.00 20.61
C ILE A 44 -7.78 -1.98 21.75
N ASP A 45 -8.26 -1.88 22.97
CA ASP A 45 -7.41 -2.04 24.14
C ASP A 45 -7.07 -3.52 24.38
N PHE A 46 -8.04 -4.38 24.21
CA PHE A 46 -7.88 -5.82 24.26
C PHE A 46 -9.00 -6.49 23.45
N ALA A 47 -8.64 -7.30 22.47
CA ALA A 47 -9.60 -8.13 21.76
C ALA A 47 -9.50 -9.58 22.24
N THR A 48 -10.59 -10.12 22.72
CA THR A 48 -10.67 -11.53 23.04
C THR A 48 -10.97 -12.35 21.78
N LEU A 49 -10.57 -13.61 21.78
CA LEU A 49 -10.93 -14.58 20.72
C LEU A 49 -12.45 -14.76 20.56
N GLU A 50 -13.21 -14.38 21.57
CA GLU A 50 -14.67 -14.45 21.60
C GLU A 50 -15.34 -13.20 21.00
N GLY A 51 -14.54 -12.25 20.50
CA GLY A 51 -15.02 -11.10 19.76
C GLY A 51 -15.57 -9.95 20.60
N SER A 52 -15.37 -9.94 21.90
CA SER A 52 -15.68 -8.79 22.76
C SER A 52 -14.50 -7.83 22.83
N VAL A 53 -14.78 -6.55 22.73
CA VAL A 53 -13.82 -5.46 22.81
C VAL A 53 -14.22 -4.54 23.94
N GLY A 54 -13.26 -4.19 24.80
CA GLY A 54 -13.50 -3.18 25.80
C GLY A 54 -13.84 -3.68 27.20
N SER A 55 -14.35 -2.80 28.02
CA SER A 55 -14.72 -3.05 29.41
C SER A 55 -15.99 -3.92 29.51
N GLU A 56 -16.24 -4.47 30.69
CA GLU A 56 -17.38 -5.35 30.98
C GLU A 56 -18.78 -4.80 30.57
N ASP A 57 -18.86 -3.50 30.28
CA ASP A 57 -20.09 -2.82 29.85
C ASP A 57 -20.17 -2.51 28.36
N ASP A 58 -19.11 -2.84 27.58
CA ASP A 58 -19.11 -2.56 26.14
C ASP A 58 -19.60 -3.79 25.36
N SER A 59 -20.77 -3.67 24.77
CA SER A 59 -21.40 -4.72 23.94
C SER A 59 -20.82 -4.76 22.51
N SER A 60 -19.83 -3.94 22.19
CA SER A 60 -19.22 -3.89 20.87
C SER A 60 -18.45 -5.16 20.59
N SER A 61 -18.68 -5.76 19.43
CA SER A 61 -17.93 -6.92 18.97
C SER A 61 -16.73 -6.47 18.14
N VAL A 62 -15.75 -7.36 17.96
CA VAL A 62 -14.64 -7.12 17.03
C VAL A 62 -15.16 -6.80 15.63
N LEU A 63 -16.30 -7.35 15.22
CA LEU A 63 -16.92 -7.11 13.93
C LEU A 63 -17.42 -5.68 13.76
N ASP A 64 -17.79 -5.01 14.84
CA ASP A 64 -18.30 -3.62 14.78
C ASP A 64 -17.19 -2.60 14.49
N ILE A 65 -15.96 -2.94 14.83
CA ILE A 65 -14.78 -2.06 14.68
C ILE A 65 -13.79 -2.53 13.63
N THR A 66 -14.06 -3.61 12.92
CA THR A 66 -13.16 -4.22 11.95
C THR A 66 -13.79 -4.31 10.56
N ASN A 67 -12.96 -4.36 9.54
CA ASN A 67 -13.38 -4.59 8.16
C ASN A 67 -12.96 -5.98 7.71
N GLU A 68 -13.93 -6.78 7.31
CA GLU A 68 -13.66 -8.03 6.62
C GLU A 68 -13.19 -7.76 5.19
N ARG A 69 -12.20 -8.51 4.76
CA ARG A 69 -11.66 -8.43 3.40
C ARG A 69 -11.35 -9.80 2.87
N ASN A 70 -11.73 -10.00 1.62
CA ASN A 70 -11.31 -11.18 0.89
C ASN A 70 -9.84 -11.10 0.50
N THR A 71 -9.19 -12.24 0.56
CA THR A 71 -7.84 -12.43 0.06
C THR A 71 -7.82 -12.26 -1.45
N ILE A 72 -7.05 -11.30 -1.94
CA ILE A 72 -6.89 -11.06 -3.38
C ILE A 72 -5.82 -11.97 -3.97
N GLY A 73 -5.91 -12.23 -5.28
CA GLY A 73 -4.86 -12.98 -5.98
C GLY A 73 -3.53 -12.24 -6.00
N VAL A 74 -2.45 -13.00 -5.88
CA VAL A 74 -1.07 -12.48 -5.99
C VAL A 74 -0.40 -12.87 -7.31
N PHE A 75 -1.18 -13.41 -8.25
CA PHE A 75 -0.71 -13.71 -9.60
C PHE A 75 -0.19 -12.45 -10.28
N GLY A 76 0.97 -12.54 -10.91
CA GLY A 76 1.53 -11.43 -11.67
C GLY A 76 2.05 -10.26 -10.84
N SER A 77 2.12 -10.37 -9.51
CA SER A 77 2.60 -9.29 -8.64
C SER A 77 3.98 -8.76 -9.04
N GLY A 78 4.87 -9.61 -9.55
CA GLY A 78 6.17 -9.18 -10.09
C GLY A 78 6.04 -8.29 -11.32
N LEU A 79 5.09 -8.55 -12.20
CA LEU A 79 4.82 -7.68 -13.36
C LEU A 79 4.22 -6.35 -12.93
N VAL A 80 3.36 -6.36 -11.90
CA VAL A 80 2.80 -5.14 -11.31
C VAL A 80 3.91 -4.29 -10.71
N GLU A 81 4.86 -4.87 -9.99
CA GLU A 81 6.04 -4.15 -9.48
C GLU A 81 6.88 -3.56 -10.61
N LEU A 82 7.17 -4.33 -11.65
CA LEU A 82 7.94 -3.84 -12.79
C LEU A 82 7.25 -2.65 -13.47
N LEU A 83 5.95 -2.75 -13.72
CA LEU A 83 5.16 -1.67 -14.31
C LEU A 83 5.18 -0.42 -13.40
N SER A 84 5.00 -0.58 -12.10
CA SER A 84 5.03 0.55 -11.16
C SER A 84 6.39 1.24 -11.12
N ARG A 85 7.47 0.49 -11.23
CA ARG A 85 8.85 1.02 -11.34
C ARG A 85 9.09 1.76 -12.63
N GLU A 86 8.59 1.25 -13.76
CA GLU A 86 8.68 1.95 -15.04
C GLU A 86 7.93 3.29 -14.99
N ILE A 87 6.68 3.30 -14.52
CA ILE A 87 5.89 4.52 -14.39
C ILE A 87 6.61 5.52 -13.47
N THR A 88 7.07 5.08 -12.31
CA THR A 88 7.84 5.92 -11.38
C THR A 88 9.06 6.53 -12.07
N SER A 89 9.81 5.72 -12.82
CA SER A 89 10.99 6.19 -13.57
C SER A 89 10.62 7.21 -14.65
N ASP A 90 9.54 6.97 -15.39
CA ASP A 90 9.06 7.89 -16.42
C ASP A 90 8.72 9.26 -15.82
N LEU A 91 7.96 9.28 -14.71
CA LEU A 91 7.56 10.52 -14.03
C LEU A 91 8.76 11.27 -13.45
N LEU A 92 9.70 10.59 -12.80
CA LEU A 92 10.91 11.20 -12.28
C LEU A 92 11.80 11.75 -13.40
N ASN A 93 11.86 11.08 -14.55
CA ASN A 93 12.59 11.57 -15.73
C ASN A 93 11.97 12.86 -16.30
N ILE A 94 10.63 12.99 -16.25
CA ILE A 94 9.95 14.24 -16.62
C ILE A 94 10.41 15.39 -15.71
N VAL A 95 10.45 15.15 -14.39
CA VAL A 95 10.94 16.16 -13.42
C VAL A 95 12.36 16.58 -13.74
N GLU A 96 13.26 15.63 -13.94
CA GLU A 96 14.68 15.95 -14.19
C GLU A 96 14.91 16.69 -15.52
N LYS A 97 14.19 16.34 -16.57
CA LYS A 97 14.21 17.07 -17.85
C LYS A 97 13.68 18.49 -17.67
N SER A 98 12.58 18.65 -16.95
CA SER A 98 11.96 19.94 -16.71
C SER A 98 12.83 20.85 -15.84
N LYS A 99 13.56 20.30 -14.87
CA LYS A 99 14.55 21.06 -14.10
C LYS A 99 15.67 21.63 -14.97
N LYS A 100 16.25 20.79 -15.83
CA LYS A 100 17.29 21.23 -16.76
C LYS A 100 16.78 22.36 -17.67
N LEU A 101 15.61 22.17 -18.26
CA LEU A 101 15.01 23.14 -19.15
C LEU A 101 14.68 24.47 -18.43
N SER A 102 14.18 24.40 -17.20
CA SER A 102 13.85 25.57 -16.40
C SER A 102 15.08 26.43 -16.08
N ILE A 103 16.22 25.78 -15.80
CA ILE A 103 17.49 26.46 -15.56
C ILE A 103 18.03 27.08 -16.87
N GLU A 104 18.03 26.30 -17.95
CA GLU A 104 18.54 26.75 -19.27
C GLU A 104 17.77 27.95 -19.83
N GLU A 105 16.44 27.91 -19.72
CA GLU A 105 15.57 28.96 -20.24
C GLU A 105 15.28 30.08 -19.21
N ASN A 106 15.75 29.92 -17.99
CA ASN A 106 15.52 30.84 -16.86
C ASN A 106 14.04 31.21 -16.69
N LYS A 107 13.15 30.24 -16.85
CA LYS A 107 11.69 30.43 -16.71
C LYS A 107 11.04 29.24 -16.00
N VAL A 108 9.83 29.47 -15.51
CA VAL A 108 8.98 28.36 -14.96
C VAL A 108 8.55 27.45 -16.11
N ILE A 109 8.76 26.16 -15.95
CA ILE A 109 8.33 25.12 -16.88
C ILE A 109 7.17 24.37 -16.28
N LYS A 110 6.02 24.40 -16.96
CA LYS A 110 4.90 23.49 -16.67
C LYS A 110 5.10 22.20 -17.46
N ALA A 111 5.11 21.06 -16.76
CA ALA A 111 5.28 19.75 -17.37
C ALA A 111 4.14 18.81 -16.97
N GLU A 112 3.45 18.27 -17.97
CA GLU A 112 2.46 17.24 -17.78
C GLU A 112 3.16 15.94 -17.34
N LEU A 113 2.55 15.24 -16.37
CA LEU A 113 3.01 13.96 -15.87
C LEU A 113 2.23 12.84 -16.56
N GLU A 114 2.79 12.27 -17.61
CA GLU A 114 2.17 11.18 -18.34
C GLU A 114 3.12 9.99 -18.44
N SER A 115 2.58 8.79 -18.17
CA SER A 115 3.27 7.53 -18.42
C SER A 115 2.26 6.46 -18.81
N LYS A 116 2.61 5.64 -19.81
CA LYS A 116 1.79 4.51 -20.31
C LYS A 116 0.37 4.93 -20.69
N GLY A 117 0.16 6.15 -21.18
CA GLY A 117 -1.15 6.69 -21.55
C GLY A 117 -2.03 7.13 -20.36
N ILE A 118 -1.47 7.21 -19.19
CA ILE A 118 -2.16 7.69 -17.97
C ILE A 118 -1.57 9.04 -17.61
N ASN A 119 -2.45 10.03 -17.40
CA ASN A 119 -2.08 11.36 -16.93
C ASN A 119 -2.17 11.41 -15.40
N TYR A 120 -1.12 11.91 -14.77
CA TYR A 120 -0.96 12.07 -13.31
C TYR A 120 -0.96 13.56 -12.90
N GLY A 121 -1.60 14.43 -13.68
CA GLY A 121 -1.59 15.86 -13.46
C GLY A 121 -0.34 16.53 -14.05
N TYR A 122 0.13 17.57 -13.39
CA TYR A 122 1.30 18.32 -13.86
C TYR A 122 2.12 18.86 -12.69
N ILE A 123 3.36 19.26 -13.01
CA ILE A 123 4.24 19.97 -12.10
C ILE A 123 4.63 21.32 -12.69
N GLU A 124 5.02 22.28 -11.83
CA GLU A 124 5.66 23.51 -12.22
C GLU A 124 7.08 23.55 -11.63
N VAL A 125 8.06 23.72 -12.51
CA VAL A 125 9.48 23.70 -12.14
C VAL A 125 10.07 25.09 -12.32
N HIS A 126 10.63 25.63 -11.25
CA HIS A 126 11.20 26.96 -11.21
C HIS A 126 12.73 26.94 -11.44
N PRO A 127 13.30 28.02 -12.00
CA PRO A 127 14.76 28.11 -12.25
C PRO A 127 15.64 27.95 -11.00
N ASN A 128 15.09 28.24 -9.83
CA ASN A 128 15.78 28.05 -8.54
C ASN A 128 15.78 26.60 -8.05
N GLY A 129 15.25 25.66 -8.85
CA GLY A 129 15.16 24.23 -8.53
C GLY A 129 13.91 23.81 -7.73
N PHE A 130 13.07 24.77 -7.33
CA PHE A 130 11.80 24.43 -6.67
C PHE A 130 10.86 23.73 -7.66
N VAL A 131 10.18 22.67 -7.19
CA VAL A 131 9.21 21.91 -7.97
C VAL A 131 7.88 21.95 -7.23
N ASP A 132 6.92 22.64 -7.77
CA ASP A 132 5.55 22.61 -7.29
C ASP A 132 4.86 21.34 -7.79
N ARG A 133 4.34 20.54 -6.86
CA ARG A 133 3.67 19.26 -7.08
C ARG A 133 2.22 19.28 -6.61
N SER A 134 1.66 20.44 -6.35
CA SER A 134 0.29 20.59 -5.83
C SER A 134 -0.78 20.10 -6.79
N ASN A 135 -0.45 19.97 -8.08
CA ASN A 135 -1.33 19.52 -9.15
C ASN A 135 -1.05 18.07 -9.59
N VAL A 136 -0.33 17.30 -8.79
CA VAL A 136 -0.17 15.86 -8.97
C VAL A 136 -1.46 15.17 -8.57
N ASP A 137 -1.94 14.23 -9.40
CA ASP A 137 -3.19 13.50 -9.21
C ASP A 137 -3.00 11.99 -9.35
N GLY A 138 -3.77 11.22 -8.59
CA GLY A 138 -3.78 9.76 -8.63
C GLY A 138 -2.53 9.06 -8.08
N ILE A 139 -1.55 9.81 -7.59
CA ILE A 139 -0.30 9.31 -7.03
C ILE A 139 0.20 10.26 -5.93
N ASP A 140 1.05 9.78 -5.04
CA ASP A 140 1.67 10.61 -4.02
C ASP A 140 2.59 11.68 -4.64
N SER A 141 2.75 12.80 -3.94
CA SER A 141 3.57 13.93 -4.40
C SER A 141 5.06 13.62 -4.61
N ASP A 142 5.55 12.49 -4.09
CA ASP A 142 6.91 12.00 -4.35
C ASP A 142 7.04 11.31 -5.72
N LEU A 143 5.93 11.11 -6.43
CA LEU A 143 5.83 10.48 -7.75
C LEU A 143 6.22 8.99 -7.76
N VAL A 144 6.17 8.34 -6.62
CA VAL A 144 6.44 6.91 -6.48
C VAL A 144 5.14 6.12 -6.50
N LEU A 145 4.97 5.28 -7.51
CA LEU A 145 3.81 4.40 -7.60
C LEU A 145 3.95 3.22 -6.61
N ARG A 146 2.98 3.06 -5.74
CA ARG A 146 2.94 2.03 -4.69
C ARG A 146 1.75 1.09 -4.89
N PRO A 147 1.92 -0.06 -5.59
CA PRO A 147 0.79 -0.89 -5.98
C PRO A 147 0.32 -1.86 -4.91
N PHE A 148 1.08 -2.05 -3.82
CA PHE A 148 0.81 -3.12 -2.85
C PHE A 148 0.17 -2.60 -1.58
N ILE A 149 -0.52 -3.52 -0.91
CA ILE A 149 -1.39 -3.28 0.25
C ILE A 149 -2.56 -2.37 -0.12
N GLN A 150 -3.60 -2.40 0.72
CA GLN A 150 -4.78 -1.59 0.46
C GLN A 150 -4.42 -0.11 0.39
N LYS A 151 -4.99 0.57 -0.60
CA LYS A 151 -4.77 1.98 -0.94
C LYS A 151 -3.36 2.31 -1.43
N GLY A 152 -2.53 1.30 -1.75
CA GLY A 152 -1.24 1.53 -2.36
C GLY A 152 -0.23 2.23 -1.44
N VAL A 153 0.26 1.53 -0.42
CA VAL A 153 1.25 2.07 0.53
C VAL A 153 2.65 1.49 0.37
N ILE A 154 2.78 0.35 -0.32
CA ILE A 154 4.05 -0.36 -0.49
C ILE A 154 4.43 -0.43 -1.96
N GLY A 155 5.67 -0.04 -2.27
CA GLY A 155 6.18 0.02 -3.64
C GLY A 155 6.85 -1.26 -4.12
N THR A 156 7.33 -2.12 -3.22
CA THR A 156 8.11 -3.31 -3.59
C THR A 156 7.52 -4.60 -3.02
N LEU A 157 7.70 -5.70 -3.76
CA LEU A 157 7.33 -7.04 -3.26
C LEU A 157 8.17 -7.48 -2.07
N ARG A 158 9.39 -6.99 -1.96
CA ARG A 158 10.24 -7.27 -0.79
C ARG A 158 9.62 -6.72 0.48
N ASP A 159 9.26 -5.43 0.47
CA ASP A 159 8.65 -4.78 1.64
C ASP A 159 7.27 -5.36 1.92
N PHE A 160 6.49 -5.62 0.86
CA PHE A 160 5.21 -6.31 0.98
C PHE A 160 5.37 -7.69 1.66
N SER A 161 6.34 -8.49 1.24
CA SER A 161 6.60 -9.81 1.82
C SER A 161 7.03 -9.70 3.28
N ASN A 162 7.93 -8.78 3.62
CA ASN A 162 8.37 -8.57 4.99
C ASN A 162 7.20 -8.16 5.91
N ILE A 163 6.35 -7.25 5.46
CA ILE A 163 5.18 -6.81 6.22
C ILE A 163 4.19 -7.96 6.37
N SER A 164 3.94 -8.73 5.29
CA SER A 164 3.03 -9.86 5.34
C SER A 164 3.53 -10.98 6.25
N MET A 165 4.84 -11.26 6.24
CA MET A 165 5.45 -12.22 7.16
C MET A 165 5.31 -11.79 8.62
N ASN A 166 5.45 -10.51 8.89
CA ASN A 166 5.22 -9.98 10.24
C ASN A 166 3.74 -10.09 10.62
N HIS A 167 2.81 -9.62 9.77
CA HIS A 167 1.40 -9.49 10.11
C HIS A 167 0.64 -10.82 10.13
N HIS A 168 0.94 -11.74 9.20
CA HIS A 168 0.18 -12.98 9.03
C HIS A 168 0.90 -14.22 9.54
N HIS A 169 2.21 -14.15 9.71
CA HIS A 169 3.01 -15.29 10.15
C HIS A 169 3.76 -15.03 11.46
N GLY A 170 3.61 -13.84 12.06
CA GLY A 170 4.24 -13.44 13.32
C GLY A 170 5.77 -13.53 13.28
N MET A 171 6.39 -13.34 12.11
CA MET A 171 7.84 -13.31 11.94
C MET A 171 8.36 -11.89 12.15
N GLN A 172 9.40 -11.76 12.96
CA GLN A 172 10.12 -10.50 13.21
C GLN A 172 11.53 -10.59 12.65
#